data_e7788014eff7caf6486fe7f962b54e51
#
_entry.id   e7788014eff7caf6486fe7f962b54e51
#
_cell.length_a   1.000
_cell.length_b   1.000
_cell.length_c   1.000
_cell.angle_alpha   90.00
_cell.angle_beta   90.00
_cell.angle_gamma   90.00
#
_symmetry.space_group_name_H-M   'P 1'
#
loop_
_entity.id
_entity.type
_entity.pdbx_description
1 polymer ?
#
loop_
_entity_poly.entity_id
_entity_poly.type
_entity_poly.pdbx_seq_one_letter_code
_entity_poly.pdbx_strand_id
1 'polypeptide(L)'
;MLLGIIVAALVLIVLIASLRVVREYERLVIFRLGRLRGAIGPGLVLLLPYLDRSVRVDMRVVTLTIPPQEVITRDNVTARVNAVVMFKVADPVRSVMEVENHAVATSQYAQTTLRSVVGRADLDTLLAHRADLNEDLYRSIAQQAVPWGVEVSVVEIKDVEIPELMQRAMARQAEAERERRAKVISAHGELEASTELRDAALVLSEAPGSLQLRYLQTLLELGADQNSTVVFPLPMDIIGPVMGALKNFAPEDEAVAPISVPSPSTTPSSTAHPRPPQTAATPQEDDDHE
;
A
#
# COMPACT_ATOMS: atom_id res chain seq x y z
N MET A 1 -59.21 -32.17 -50.56
CA MET A 1 -59.20 -32.16 -49.06
C MET A 1 -57.83 -32.45 -48.50
N LEU A 2 -57.16 -33.56 -48.80
CA LEU A 2 -55.86 -33.96 -48.29
C LEU A 2 -54.76 -32.93 -48.56
N LEU A 3 -54.64 -32.35 -49.76
CA LEU A 3 -53.66 -31.32 -50.11
C LEU A 3 -53.83 -30.04 -49.27
N GLY A 4 -55.07 -29.61 -48.98
CA GLY A 4 -55.34 -28.45 -48.14
C GLY A 4 -54.93 -28.66 -46.70
N ILE A 5 -55.10 -29.87 -46.16
CA ILE A 5 -54.65 -30.20 -44.79
C ILE A 5 -53.15 -30.22 -44.71
N ILE A 6 -52.43 -30.73 -45.72
CA ILE A 6 -51.00 -30.77 -45.78
C ILE A 6 -50.42 -29.33 -45.84
N VAL A 7 -51.01 -28.47 -46.67
CA VAL A 7 -50.57 -27.04 -46.76
C VAL A 7 -50.86 -26.31 -45.47
N ALA A 8 -52.00 -26.50 -44.83
CA ALA A 8 -52.31 -25.89 -43.53
C ALA A 8 -51.38 -26.36 -42.43
N ALA A 9 -51.01 -27.64 -42.36
CA ALA A 9 -50.04 -28.17 -41.41
C ALA A 9 -48.62 -27.59 -41.64
N LEU A 10 -48.21 -27.47 -42.89
CA LEU A 10 -46.88 -26.89 -43.23
C LEU A 10 -46.82 -25.42 -42.86
N VAL A 11 -47.86 -24.63 -43.11
CA VAL A 11 -47.95 -23.22 -42.69
C VAL A 11 -47.93 -23.12 -41.17
N LEU A 12 -48.65 -24.00 -40.46
CA LEU A 12 -48.62 -23.99 -38.98
C LEU A 12 -47.25 -24.32 -38.43
N ILE A 13 -46.53 -25.29 -38.99
CA ILE A 13 -45.17 -25.66 -38.59
C ILE A 13 -44.23 -24.47 -38.82
N VAL A 14 -44.31 -23.81 -39.97
CA VAL A 14 -43.49 -22.61 -40.27
C VAL A 14 -43.82 -21.48 -39.30
N LEU A 15 -45.07 -21.29 -38.94
CA LEU A 15 -45.50 -20.24 -38.01
C LEU A 15 -45.00 -20.50 -36.59
N ILE A 16 -45.03 -21.75 -36.13
CA ILE A 16 -44.46 -22.14 -34.83
C ILE A 16 -42.94 -21.98 -34.82
N ALA A 17 -42.25 -22.38 -35.90
CA ALA A 17 -40.82 -22.24 -36.05
C ALA A 17 -40.36 -20.78 -36.16
N SER A 18 -41.25 -19.87 -36.55
CA SER A 18 -41.05 -18.44 -36.69
C SER A 18 -41.09 -17.69 -35.35
N LEU A 19 -41.72 -18.26 -34.31
CA LEU A 19 -41.83 -17.65 -33.00
C LEU A 19 -40.56 -17.89 -32.17
N ARG A 20 -39.91 -16.82 -31.77
CA ARG A 20 -38.74 -16.84 -30.84
C ARG A 20 -39.02 -15.97 -29.63
N VAL A 21 -38.72 -16.50 -28.44
CA VAL A 21 -38.76 -15.74 -27.18
C VAL A 21 -37.37 -15.20 -26.92
N VAL A 22 -37.27 -13.90 -26.71
CA VAL A 22 -36.03 -13.19 -26.36
C VAL A 22 -36.14 -12.78 -24.90
N ARG A 23 -35.10 -13.06 -24.12
CA ARG A 23 -35.05 -12.71 -22.70
C ARG A 23 -34.88 -11.21 -22.53
N GLU A 24 -35.26 -10.69 -21.35
CA GLU A 24 -35.22 -9.24 -21.07
C GLU A 24 -33.82 -8.63 -21.17
N TYR A 25 -32.81 -9.39 -20.79
CA TYR A 25 -31.41 -8.98 -20.84
C TYR A 25 -30.71 -9.25 -22.18
N GLU A 26 -31.46 -9.82 -23.18
CA GLU A 26 -30.93 -10.08 -24.52
C GLU A 26 -31.59 -9.13 -25.53
N ARG A 27 -30.81 -8.78 -26.57
CA ARG A 27 -31.32 -8.12 -27.76
C ARG A 27 -31.01 -8.96 -28.98
N LEU A 28 -31.91 -8.95 -29.93
CA LEU A 28 -31.76 -9.71 -31.18
C LEU A 28 -31.47 -8.73 -32.31
N VAL A 29 -30.27 -8.82 -32.88
CA VAL A 29 -29.91 -8.09 -34.09
C VAL A 29 -30.30 -8.95 -35.28
N ILE A 30 -31.19 -8.42 -36.13
CA ILE A 30 -31.77 -9.16 -37.24
C ILE A 30 -31.24 -8.69 -38.57
N PHE A 31 -30.78 -9.66 -39.36
CA PHE A 31 -30.33 -9.47 -40.75
C PHE A 31 -31.33 -10.16 -41.67
N ARG A 32 -31.99 -9.41 -42.54
CA ARG A 32 -32.87 -9.91 -43.57
C ARG A 32 -32.18 -9.89 -44.91
N LEU A 33 -32.00 -11.07 -45.49
CA LEU A 33 -31.29 -11.24 -46.78
C LEU A 33 -29.91 -10.53 -46.79
N GLY A 34 -29.21 -10.59 -45.64
CA GLY A 34 -27.89 -9.97 -45.48
C GLY A 34 -27.90 -8.46 -45.14
N ARG A 35 -29.08 -7.81 -45.16
CA ARG A 35 -29.20 -6.40 -44.76
C ARG A 35 -29.67 -6.26 -43.32
N LEU A 36 -29.03 -5.40 -42.59
CA LEU A 36 -29.41 -5.06 -41.22
C LEU A 36 -30.81 -4.44 -41.18
N ARG A 37 -31.70 -5.02 -40.38
CA ARG A 37 -33.03 -4.48 -40.10
C ARG A 37 -33.10 -3.69 -38.82
N GLY A 38 -32.26 -4.06 -37.83
CA GLY A 38 -32.18 -3.41 -36.53
C GLY A 38 -32.14 -4.40 -35.38
N ALA A 39 -32.11 -3.88 -34.14
CA ALA A 39 -32.24 -4.67 -32.94
C ALA A 39 -33.67 -4.70 -32.45
N ILE A 40 -34.16 -5.91 -32.10
CA ILE A 40 -35.48 -6.09 -31.52
C ILE A 40 -35.34 -6.42 -30.04
N GLY A 41 -36.21 -5.81 -29.22
CA GLY A 41 -36.25 -5.93 -27.78
C GLY A 41 -36.74 -7.28 -27.27
N PRO A 42 -36.91 -7.41 -25.95
CA PRO A 42 -37.37 -8.65 -25.32
C PRO A 42 -38.84 -8.95 -25.63
N GLY A 43 -39.20 -10.23 -25.53
CA GLY A 43 -40.54 -10.73 -25.72
C GLY A 43 -40.67 -11.70 -26.89
N LEU A 44 -41.88 -11.82 -27.42
CA LEU A 44 -42.20 -12.67 -28.58
C LEU A 44 -41.82 -11.95 -29.87
N VAL A 45 -40.87 -12.50 -30.60
CA VAL A 45 -40.39 -11.98 -31.88
C VAL A 45 -40.71 -12.96 -32.99
N LEU A 46 -41.29 -12.43 -34.06
CA LEU A 46 -41.60 -13.19 -35.26
C LEU A 46 -40.41 -13.07 -36.25
N LEU A 47 -39.69 -14.17 -36.44
CA LEU A 47 -38.58 -14.30 -37.39
C LEU A 47 -38.98 -15.16 -38.56
N LEU A 48 -38.75 -14.68 -39.77
CA LEU A 48 -39.01 -15.48 -40.96
C LEU A 48 -37.90 -16.53 -41.12
N PRO A 49 -38.19 -17.83 -40.93
CA PRO A 49 -37.18 -18.86 -41.08
C PRO A 49 -36.65 -18.81 -42.53
N TYR A 50 -35.35 -19.07 -42.70
CA TYR A 50 -34.57 -18.98 -43.93
C TYR A 50 -34.23 -17.57 -44.45
N LEU A 51 -35.05 -16.53 -44.22
CA LEU A 51 -34.80 -15.16 -44.69
C LEU A 51 -34.08 -14.31 -43.64
N ASP A 52 -34.42 -14.53 -42.35
CA ASP A 52 -33.90 -13.75 -41.24
C ASP A 52 -32.80 -14.52 -40.51
N ARG A 53 -31.58 -13.94 -40.46
CA ARG A 53 -30.52 -14.37 -39.56
C ARG A 53 -30.54 -13.47 -38.34
N SER A 54 -30.42 -14.04 -37.15
CA SER A 54 -30.44 -13.31 -35.90
C SER A 54 -29.18 -13.59 -35.06
N VAL A 55 -28.56 -12.53 -34.53
CA VAL A 55 -27.46 -12.60 -33.59
C VAL A 55 -27.99 -12.13 -32.24
N ARG A 56 -27.77 -12.94 -31.19
CA ARG A 56 -28.13 -12.58 -29.84
C ARG A 56 -26.99 -11.82 -29.20
N VAL A 57 -27.29 -10.71 -28.52
CA VAL A 57 -26.36 -9.88 -27.77
C VAL A 57 -26.89 -9.78 -26.36
N ASP A 58 -26.04 -10.11 -25.39
CA ASP A 58 -26.29 -9.95 -23.94
C ASP A 58 -25.99 -8.49 -23.54
N MET A 59 -26.94 -7.86 -22.83
CA MET A 59 -26.82 -6.45 -22.40
C MET A 59 -26.31 -6.31 -20.96
N ARG A 60 -26.05 -7.43 -20.27
CA ARG A 60 -25.56 -7.42 -18.90
C ARG A 60 -24.10 -6.98 -18.85
N VAL A 61 -23.71 -6.51 -17.67
CA VAL A 61 -22.29 -6.22 -17.40
C VAL A 61 -21.48 -7.51 -17.42
N VAL A 62 -20.44 -7.51 -18.21
CA VAL A 62 -19.47 -8.61 -18.33
C VAL A 62 -18.16 -8.15 -17.71
N THR A 63 -17.58 -8.99 -16.85
CA THR A 63 -16.26 -8.78 -16.28
C THR A 63 -15.22 -9.46 -17.15
N LEU A 64 -14.31 -8.69 -17.70
CA LEU A 64 -13.22 -9.15 -18.53
C LEU A 64 -11.89 -9.03 -17.75
N THR A 65 -11.26 -10.16 -17.51
CA THR A 65 -9.92 -10.17 -16.90
C THR A 65 -8.86 -10.02 -17.98
N ILE A 66 -8.03 -9.00 -17.85
CA ILE A 66 -6.86 -8.80 -18.70
C ILE A 66 -5.72 -9.66 -18.15
N PRO A 67 -5.12 -10.55 -18.96
CA PRO A 67 -4.01 -11.38 -18.53
C PRO A 67 -2.81 -10.53 -18.13
N PRO A 68 -1.95 -11.03 -17.22
CA PRO A 68 -0.76 -10.32 -16.77
C PRO A 68 0.12 -9.87 -17.95
N GLN A 69 0.44 -8.59 -17.98
CA GLN A 69 1.34 -7.98 -18.97
C GLN A 69 2.65 -7.61 -18.29
N GLU A 70 3.75 -8.05 -18.88
CA GLU A 70 5.08 -7.64 -18.46
C GLU A 70 5.42 -6.31 -19.16
N VAL A 71 5.69 -5.29 -18.35
CA VAL A 71 5.93 -3.92 -18.82
C VAL A 71 7.12 -3.33 -18.07
N ILE A 72 7.94 -2.57 -18.78
CA ILE A 72 9.01 -1.78 -18.17
C ILE A 72 8.45 -0.38 -17.88
N THR A 73 8.51 0.03 -16.63
CA THR A 73 8.07 1.35 -16.17
C THR A 73 9.04 2.45 -16.60
N ARG A 74 8.66 3.73 -16.42
CA ARG A 74 9.51 4.87 -16.79
C ARG A 74 10.85 4.89 -16.04
N ASP A 75 10.86 4.41 -14.81
CA ASP A 75 12.05 4.24 -13.95
C ASP A 75 12.85 2.95 -14.21
N ASN A 76 12.60 2.32 -15.37
CA ASN A 76 13.30 1.13 -15.87
C ASN A 76 13.18 -0.11 -14.99
N VAL A 77 12.05 -0.26 -14.30
CA VAL A 77 11.72 -1.45 -13.52
C VAL A 77 10.75 -2.33 -14.28
N THR A 78 11.05 -3.62 -14.38
CA THR A 78 10.11 -4.59 -14.95
C THR A 78 9.01 -4.89 -13.94
N ALA A 79 7.76 -4.62 -14.30
CA ALA A 79 6.58 -4.94 -13.52
C ALA A 79 5.63 -5.83 -14.32
N ARG A 80 4.97 -6.77 -13.65
CA ARG A 80 3.91 -7.58 -14.24
C ARG A 80 2.59 -7.10 -13.66
N VAL A 81 1.72 -6.58 -14.56
CA VAL A 81 0.46 -5.94 -14.18
C VAL A 81 -0.70 -6.64 -14.84
N ASN A 82 -1.74 -6.95 -14.08
CA ASN A 82 -3.02 -7.42 -14.57
C ASN A 82 -4.12 -6.41 -14.20
N ALA A 83 -5.21 -6.44 -14.96
CA ALA A 83 -6.33 -5.54 -14.75
C ALA A 83 -7.67 -6.24 -15.02
N VAL A 84 -8.74 -5.60 -14.59
CA VAL A 84 -10.11 -6.03 -14.84
C VAL A 84 -10.86 -4.89 -15.48
N VAL A 85 -11.61 -5.21 -16.53
CA VAL A 85 -12.50 -4.28 -17.23
C VAL A 85 -13.92 -4.80 -17.11
N MET A 86 -14.81 -3.97 -16.59
CA MET A 86 -16.24 -4.23 -16.57
C MET A 86 -16.90 -3.40 -17.65
N PHE A 87 -17.62 -4.05 -18.54
CA PHE A 87 -18.32 -3.39 -19.63
C PHE A 87 -19.67 -4.04 -19.90
N LYS A 88 -20.54 -3.32 -20.54
CA LYS A 88 -21.82 -3.81 -21.09
C LYS A 88 -21.97 -3.36 -22.54
N VAL A 89 -22.80 -4.04 -23.30
CA VAL A 89 -23.16 -3.58 -24.63
C VAL A 89 -24.27 -2.53 -24.50
N ALA A 90 -24.00 -1.30 -24.95
CA ALA A 90 -24.98 -0.22 -24.97
C ALA A 90 -25.77 -0.22 -26.28
N ASP A 91 -25.09 -0.45 -27.40
CA ASP A 91 -25.71 -0.53 -28.72
C ASP A 91 -25.44 -1.91 -29.37
N PRO A 92 -26.42 -2.82 -29.35
CA PRO A 92 -26.25 -4.17 -29.90
C PRO A 92 -26.04 -4.18 -31.42
N VAL A 93 -26.50 -3.17 -32.14
CA VAL A 93 -26.29 -3.07 -33.58
C VAL A 93 -24.81 -2.79 -33.87
N ARG A 94 -24.26 -1.79 -33.27
CA ARG A 94 -22.83 -1.44 -33.42
C ARG A 94 -21.91 -2.57 -32.96
N SER A 95 -22.27 -3.24 -31.85
CA SER A 95 -21.45 -4.34 -31.31
C SER A 95 -21.33 -5.56 -32.25
N VAL A 96 -22.26 -5.71 -33.19
CA VAL A 96 -22.24 -6.80 -34.17
C VAL A 96 -21.71 -6.33 -35.53
N MET A 97 -21.90 -5.04 -35.87
CA MET A 97 -21.53 -4.50 -37.18
C MET A 97 -20.10 -4.02 -37.27
N GLU A 98 -19.64 -3.37 -36.21
CA GLU A 98 -18.31 -2.71 -36.22
C GLU A 98 -17.16 -3.68 -35.87
N VAL A 99 -17.47 -4.72 -35.10
CA VAL A 99 -16.45 -5.67 -34.60
C VAL A 99 -17.00 -7.09 -34.64
N GLU A 100 -16.19 -8.04 -35.04
CA GLU A 100 -16.58 -9.45 -35.05
C GLU A 100 -16.86 -9.97 -33.63
N ASN A 101 -15.98 -9.62 -32.69
CA ASN A 101 -16.14 -9.97 -31.27
C ASN A 101 -15.67 -8.79 -30.39
N HIS A 102 -16.67 -8.07 -29.88
CA HIS A 102 -16.43 -6.89 -29.04
C HIS A 102 -15.68 -7.20 -27.74
N ALA A 103 -15.85 -8.39 -27.14
CA ALA A 103 -15.13 -8.78 -25.94
C ALA A 103 -13.64 -9.00 -26.21
N VAL A 104 -13.30 -9.69 -27.31
CA VAL A 104 -11.92 -9.92 -27.70
C VAL A 104 -11.24 -8.60 -28.11
N ALA A 105 -11.93 -7.78 -28.90
CA ALA A 105 -11.40 -6.48 -29.33
C ALA A 105 -11.14 -5.57 -28.13
N THR A 106 -12.08 -5.49 -27.18
CA THR A 106 -11.91 -4.72 -25.93
C THR A 106 -10.75 -5.26 -25.10
N SER A 107 -10.59 -6.60 -25.02
CA SER A 107 -9.47 -7.21 -24.31
C SER A 107 -8.12 -6.82 -24.90
N GLN A 108 -7.97 -6.94 -26.22
CA GLN A 108 -6.71 -6.64 -26.91
C GLN A 108 -6.36 -5.14 -26.81
N TYR A 109 -7.34 -4.29 -26.98
CA TYR A 109 -7.15 -2.86 -26.82
C TYR A 109 -6.77 -2.49 -25.39
N ALA A 110 -7.45 -3.07 -24.41
CA ALA A 110 -7.16 -2.85 -23.00
C ALA A 110 -5.75 -3.33 -22.63
N GLN A 111 -5.27 -4.48 -23.15
CA GLN A 111 -3.89 -4.94 -22.97
C GLN A 111 -2.87 -3.94 -23.52
N THR A 112 -3.11 -3.43 -24.72
CA THR A 112 -2.22 -2.45 -25.34
C THR A 112 -2.22 -1.13 -24.59
N THR A 113 -3.38 -0.67 -24.16
CA THR A 113 -3.54 0.56 -23.37
C THR A 113 -2.88 0.42 -22.00
N LEU A 114 -3.08 -0.72 -21.31
CA LEU A 114 -2.45 -1.05 -20.04
C LEU A 114 -0.93 -0.95 -20.15
N ARG A 115 -0.35 -1.59 -21.19
CA ARG A 115 1.10 -1.52 -21.45
C ARG A 115 1.57 -0.08 -21.68
N SER A 116 0.81 0.71 -22.42
CA SER A 116 1.16 2.10 -22.72
C SER A 116 1.08 3.01 -21.51
N VAL A 117 0.04 2.86 -20.66
CA VAL A 117 -0.16 3.68 -19.45
C VAL A 117 0.87 3.32 -18.40
N VAL A 118 1.06 2.03 -18.13
CA VAL A 118 2.07 1.54 -17.17
C VAL A 118 3.48 1.90 -17.58
N GLY A 119 3.81 1.78 -18.89
CA GLY A 119 5.14 2.14 -19.41
C GLY A 119 5.49 3.63 -19.30
N ARG A 120 4.51 4.50 -19.08
CA ARG A 120 4.71 5.94 -18.85
C ARG A 120 4.72 6.33 -17.36
N ALA A 121 4.23 5.45 -16.51
CA ALA A 121 4.16 5.65 -15.07
C ALA A 121 5.44 5.20 -14.38
N ASP A 122 5.74 5.80 -13.23
CA ASP A 122 6.77 5.32 -12.32
C ASP A 122 6.21 4.21 -11.44
N LEU A 123 7.10 3.38 -10.91
CA LEU A 123 6.72 2.29 -10.01
C LEU A 123 6.00 2.81 -8.74
N ASP A 124 6.45 3.92 -8.20
CA ASP A 124 5.81 4.54 -7.03
C ASP A 124 4.36 4.95 -7.32
N THR A 125 4.10 5.53 -8.50
CA THR A 125 2.75 5.87 -8.96
C THR A 125 1.88 4.62 -9.13
N LEU A 126 2.44 3.52 -9.66
CA LEU A 126 1.75 2.24 -9.80
C LEU A 126 1.31 1.64 -8.46
N LEU A 127 2.09 1.87 -7.41
CA LEU A 127 1.82 1.31 -6.09
C LEU A 127 0.96 2.24 -5.22
N ALA A 128 1.24 3.54 -5.22
CA ALA A 128 0.63 4.53 -4.34
C ALA A 128 -0.57 5.26 -4.95
N HIS A 129 -0.58 5.52 -6.27
CA HIS A 129 -1.58 6.36 -6.96
C HIS A 129 -2.34 5.58 -8.03
N ARG A 130 -2.82 4.39 -7.69
CA ARG A 130 -3.57 3.52 -8.63
C ARG A 130 -4.84 4.16 -9.16
N ALA A 131 -5.47 5.03 -8.38
CA ALA A 131 -6.71 5.70 -8.78
C ALA A 131 -6.55 6.55 -10.03
N ASP A 132 -5.46 7.30 -10.13
CA ASP A 132 -5.18 8.17 -11.28
C ASP A 132 -4.93 7.33 -12.54
N LEU A 133 -4.20 6.22 -12.39
CA LEU A 133 -3.93 5.29 -13.49
C LEU A 133 -5.20 4.56 -13.95
N ASN A 134 -6.07 4.17 -13.03
CA ASN A 134 -7.36 3.57 -13.35
C ASN A 134 -8.24 4.54 -14.15
N GLU A 135 -8.24 5.84 -13.78
CA GLU A 135 -8.97 6.88 -14.49
C GLU A 135 -8.44 7.07 -15.92
N ASP A 136 -7.11 7.11 -16.10
CA ASP A 136 -6.46 7.24 -17.41
C ASP A 136 -6.74 6.02 -18.31
N LEU A 137 -6.70 4.81 -17.71
CA LEU A 137 -7.06 3.58 -18.39
C LEU A 137 -8.53 3.59 -18.80
N TYR A 138 -9.42 3.92 -17.87
CA TYR A 138 -10.86 4.03 -18.11
C TYR A 138 -11.14 5.00 -19.27
N ARG A 139 -10.60 6.21 -19.21
CA ARG A 139 -10.82 7.25 -20.23
C ARG A 139 -10.37 6.79 -21.61
N SER A 140 -9.18 6.19 -21.69
CA SER A 140 -8.63 5.70 -22.96
C SER A 140 -9.43 4.53 -23.54
N ILE A 141 -9.81 3.56 -22.71
CA ILE A 141 -10.54 2.38 -23.14
C ILE A 141 -11.99 2.75 -23.49
N ALA A 142 -12.65 3.56 -22.66
CA ALA A 142 -14.01 4.01 -22.87
C ALA A 142 -14.15 4.78 -24.20
N GLN A 143 -13.23 5.68 -24.49
CA GLN A 143 -13.23 6.44 -25.73
C GLN A 143 -13.20 5.54 -26.97
N GLN A 144 -12.41 4.48 -26.96
CA GLN A 144 -12.29 3.54 -28.06
C GLN A 144 -13.43 2.53 -28.12
N ALA A 145 -14.07 2.23 -27.00
CA ALA A 145 -15.19 1.28 -26.94
C ALA A 145 -16.52 1.85 -27.46
N VAL A 146 -16.69 3.19 -27.41
CA VAL A 146 -17.92 3.87 -27.88
C VAL A 146 -18.28 3.55 -29.34
N PRO A 147 -17.35 3.60 -30.33
CA PRO A 147 -17.66 3.20 -31.71
C PRO A 147 -18.17 1.77 -31.84
N TRP A 148 -17.71 0.86 -30.98
CA TRP A 148 -18.12 -0.54 -30.98
C TRP A 148 -19.44 -0.79 -30.27
N GLY A 149 -20.11 0.26 -29.80
CA GLY A 149 -21.37 0.15 -29.06
C GLY A 149 -21.21 -0.48 -27.67
N VAL A 150 -20.03 -0.44 -27.12
CA VAL A 150 -19.67 -0.95 -25.78
C VAL A 150 -19.50 0.22 -24.81
N GLU A 151 -20.13 0.12 -23.67
CA GLU A 151 -19.99 1.06 -22.57
C GLU A 151 -19.15 0.42 -21.47
N VAL A 152 -18.00 1.01 -21.20
CA VAL A 152 -17.12 0.58 -20.11
C VAL A 152 -17.62 1.19 -18.81
N SER A 153 -17.81 0.37 -17.80
CA SER A 153 -18.30 0.82 -16.48
C SER A 153 -17.15 1.10 -15.52
N VAL A 154 -16.18 0.19 -15.47
CA VAL A 154 -15.05 0.25 -14.51
C VAL A 154 -13.82 -0.36 -15.18
N VAL A 155 -12.66 0.24 -14.91
CA VAL A 155 -11.35 -0.33 -15.22
C VAL A 155 -10.49 -0.23 -13.97
N GLU A 156 -9.97 -1.35 -13.51
CA GLU A 156 -9.15 -1.41 -12.30
C GLU A 156 -7.91 -2.29 -12.50
N ILE A 157 -6.78 -1.80 -12.03
CA ILE A 157 -5.56 -2.60 -11.89
C ILE A 157 -5.75 -3.53 -10.70
N LYS A 158 -5.71 -4.84 -10.96
CA LYS A 158 -5.93 -5.87 -9.95
C LYS A 158 -4.67 -6.10 -9.11
N ASP A 159 -3.59 -6.57 -9.75
CA ASP A 159 -2.35 -6.90 -9.10
C ASP A 159 -1.16 -6.30 -9.85
N VAL A 160 -0.12 -5.94 -9.10
CA VAL A 160 1.18 -5.49 -9.60
C VAL A 160 2.25 -6.36 -8.95
N GLU A 161 2.89 -7.18 -9.77
CA GLU A 161 4.01 -8.02 -9.34
C GLU A 161 5.32 -7.38 -9.77
N ILE A 162 6.25 -7.25 -8.84
CA ILE A 162 7.60 -6.73 -9.07
C ILE A 162 8.63 -7.80 -8.69
N PRO A 163 9.84 -7.76 -9.26
CA PRO A 163 10.91 -8.71 -8.95
C PRO A 163 11.27 -8.71 -7.46
N GLU A 164 11.55 -9.88 -6.88
CA GLU A 164 11.85 -10.03 -5.44
C GLU A 164 13.01 -9.14 -4.95
N LEU A 165 14.03 -8.95 -5.78
CA LEU A 165 15.16 -8.08 -5.43
C LEU A 165 14.70 -6.64 -5.20
N MET A 166 13.78 -6.16 -6.05
CA MET A 166 13.21 -4.82 -5.93
C MET A 166 12.27 -4.71 -4.72
N GLN A 167 11.45 -5.74 -4.48
CA GLN A 167 10.60 -5.80 -3.26
C GLN A 167 11.45 -5.66 -1.99
N ARG A 168 12.58 -6.38 -1.90
CA ARG A 168 13.50 -6.29 -0.76
C ARG A 168 14.17 -4.93 -0.65
N ALA A 169 14.50 -4.29 -1.79
CA ALA A 169 15.06 -2.94 -1.79
C ALA A 169 14.06 -1.91 -1.29
N MET A 170 12.82 -1.96 -1.81
CA MET A 170 11.72 -1.08 -1.38
C MET A 170 11.34 -1.29 0.09
N ALA A 171 11.33 -2.54 0.56
CA ALA A 171 11.07 -2.85 1.97
C ALA A 171 12.11 -2.18 2.88
N ARG A 172 13.40 -2.28 2.55
CA ARG A 172 14.48 -1.61 3.31
C ARG A 172 14.36 -0.08 3.25
N GLN A 173 14.02 0.47 2.09
CA GLN A 173 13.80 1.91 1.94
C GLN A 173 12.61 2.38 2.78
N ALA A 174 11.49 1.64 2.75
CA ALA A 174 10.30 1.95 3.54
C ALA A 174 10.58 1.85 5.05
N GLU A 175 11.37 0.86 5.48
CA GLU A 175 11.80 0.70 6.87
C GLU A 175 12.66 1.88 7.33
N ALA A 176 13.67 2.27 6.54
CA ALA A 176 14.52 3.42 6.82
C ALA A 176 13.72 4.73 6.89
N GLU A 177 12.76 4.92 6.00
CA GLU A 177 11.90 6.10 6.01
C GLU A 177 10.96 6.12 7.22
N ARG A 178 10.42 4.96 7.61
CA ARG A 178 9.63 4.85 8.86
C ARG A 178 10.47 5.12 10.09
N GLU A 179 11.70 4.60 10.14
CA GLU A 179 12.64 4.88 11.25
C GLU A 179 12.99 6.37 11.31
N ARG A 180 13.28 6.98 10.16
CA ARG A 180 13.52 8.43 10.07
C ARG A 180 12.33 9.23 10.59
N ARG A 181 11.12 8.90 10.16
CA ARG A 181 9.89 9.56 10.63
C ARG A 181 9.65 9.34 12.12
N ALA A 182 9.87 8.13 12.62
CA ALA A 182 9.73 7.82 14.04
C ALA A 182 10.70 8.66 14.88
N LYS A 183 11.98 8.80 14.46
CA LYS A 183 12.97 9.65 15.12
C LYS A 183 12.57 11.13 15.13
N VAL A 184 12.03 11.64 14.01
CA VAL A 184 11.56 13.03 13.93
C VAL A 184 10.36 13.26 14.85
N ILE A 185 9.40 12.33 14.86
CA ILE A 185 8.23 12.42 15.74
C ILE A 185 8.64 12.35 17.21
N SER A 186 9.56 11.43 17.57
CA SER A 186 10.09 11.30 18.92
C SER A 186 10.80 12.58 19.37
N ALA A 187 11.70 13.12 18.53
CA ALA A 187 12.41 14.37 18.85
C ALA A 187 11.45 15.57 18.98
N HIS A 188 10.40 15.62 18.15
CA HIS A 188 9.40 16.67 18.26
C HIS A 188 8.56 16.52 19.54
N GLY A 189 8.18 15.30 19.89
CA GLY A 189 7.48 15.00 21.14
C GLY A 189 8.35 15.31 22.37
N GLU A 190 9.66 15.03 22.35
CA GLU A 190 10.59 15.40 23.41
C GLU A 190 10.72 16.93 23.57
N LEU A 191 10.77 17.65 22.45
CA LEU A 191 10.81 19.12 22.47
C LEU A 191 9.51 19.70 23.07
N GLU A 192 8.36 19.20 22.64
CA GLU A 192 7.06 19.60 23.16
C GLU A 192 6.95 19.29 24.66
N ALA A 193 7.26 18.06 25.07
CA ALA A 193 7.29 17.64 26.46
C ALA A 193 8.25 18.47 27.30
N SER A 194 9.44 18.78 26.79
CA SER A 194 10.42 19.63 27.49
C SER A 194 9.92 21.05 27.68
N THR A 195 9.16 21.57 26.72
CA THR A 195 8.55 22.90 26.82
C THR A 195 7.46 22.91 27.88
N GLU A 196 6.58 21.92 27.88
CA GLU A 196 5.51 21.76 28.89
C GLU A 196 6.09 21.54 30.30
N LEU A 197 7.15 20.73 30.42
CA LEU A 197 7.84 20.51 31.69
C LEU A 197 8.52 21.79 32.21
N ARG A 198 9.12 22.60 31.33
CA ARG A 198 9.67 23.90 31.70
C ARG A 198 8.58 24.82 32.25
N ASP A 199 7.44 24.91 31.55
CA ASP A 199 6.35 25.79 31.93
C ASP A 199 5.70 25.30 33.23
N ALA A 200 5.55 23.99 33.41
CA ALA A 200 5.13 23.39 34.67
C ALA A 200 6.11 23.67 35.82
N ALA A 201 7.42 23.58 35.55
CA ALA A 201 8.45 23.91 36.56
C ALA A 201 8.42 25.38 36.96
N LEU A 202 8.18 26.31 36.03
CA LEU A 202 8.00 27.72 36.31
C LEU A 202 6.83 27.98 37.25
N VAL A 203 5.67 27.41 36.97
CA VAL A 203 4.47 27.50 37.82
C VAL A 203 4.72 26.91 39.22
N LEU A 204 5.42 25.77 39.29
CA LEU A 204 5.76 25.14 40.58
C LEU A 204 6.77 25.95 41.37
N SER A 205 7.63 26.73 40.71
CA SER A 205 8.65 27.58 41.39
C SER A 205 8.07 28.84 42.04
N GLU A 206 6.87 29.28 41.63
CA GLU A 206 6.19 30.44 42.20
C GLU A 206 5.64 30.18 43.61
N ALA A 207 5.41 28.92 44.00
CA ALA A 207 4.89 28.56 45.33
C ALA A 207 5.94 27.78 46.12
N PRO A 208 6.51 28.39 47.22
CA PRO A 208 7.47 27.71 48.08
C PRO A 208 6.81 26.48 48.76
N GLY A 209 7.32 25.32 48.49
CA GLY A 209 6.79 24.04 49.02
C GLY A 209 6.05 23.18 48.01
N SER A 210 5.66 23.71 46.83
CA SER A 210 4.98 22.92 45.78
C SER A 210 5.89 21.81 45.20
N LEU A 211 7.20 22.06 45.06
CA LEU A 211 8.19 21.06 44.71
C LEU A 211 8.28 19.92 45.75
N GLN A 212 8.19 20.25 47.04
CA GLN A 212 8.22 19.24 48.07
C GLN A 212 6.95 18.35 48.07
N LEU A 213 5.81 18.95 47.82
CA LEU A 213 4.56 18.21 47.67
C LEU A 213 4.59 17.30 46.43
N ARG A 214 5.12 17.79 45.32
CA ARG A 214 5.30 16.99 44.09
C ARG A 214 6.28 15.84 44.31
N TYR A 215 7.37 16.09 45.03
CA TYR A 215 8.31 15.04 45.37
C TYR A 215 7.67 13.93 46.23
N LEU A 216 6.89 14.32 47.26
CA LEU A 216 6.17 13.39 48.11
C LEU A 216 5.11 12.60 47.31
N GLN A 217 4.43 13.25 46.37
CA GLN A 217 3.46 12.60 45.51
C GLN A 217 4.14 11.55 44.57
N THR A 218 5.26 11.90 44.00
CA THR A 218 6.02 10.96 43.15
C THR A 218 6.53 9.76 43.96
N LEU A 219 6.94 10.00 45.22
CA LEU A 219 7.32 8.93 46.14
C LEU A 219 6.16 8.00 46.45
N LEU A 220 4.98 8.55 46.62
CA LEU A 220 3.78 7.78 46.89
C LEU A 220 3.37 6.93 45.68
N GLU A 221 3.51 7.46 44.49
CA GLU A 221 3.28 6.73 43.23
C GLU A 221 4.30 5.59 43.05
N LEU A 222 5.59 5.84 43.30
CA LEU A 222 6.65 4.81 43.23
C LEU A 222 6.49 3.73 44.30
N GLY A 223 5.96 4.10 45.49
CA GLY A 223 5.70 3.15 46.57
C GLY A 223 4.43 2.30 46.41
N ALA A 224 3.56 2.66 45.49
CA ALA A 224 2.33 1.90 45.21
C ALA A 224 2.61 0.64 44.33
N ASP A 225 3.64 0.63 43.54
CA ASP A 225 4.11 -0.55 42.80
C ASP A 225 4.93 -1.45 43.72
N GLN A 226 4.54 -2.72 43.83
CA GLN A 226 5.05 -3.75 44.75
C GLN A 226 6.53 -4.12 44.60
N ASN A 227 7.40 -3.17 44.35
CA ASN A 227 8.84 -3.38 44.25
C ASN A 227 9.56 -3.02 45.54
N SER A 228 10.21 -4.00 46.15
CA SER A 228 10.86 -3.94 47.47
C SER A 228 12.16 -3.17 47.55
N THR A 229 12.57 -2.48 46.48
CA THR A 229 13.84 -1.73 46.49
C THR A 229 13.62 -0.34 45.88
N VAL A 230 13.52 0.67 46.72
CA VAL A 230 13.43 2.08 46.29
C VAL A 230 14.81 2.66 46.38
N VAL A 231 15.43 2.99 45.22
CA VAL A 231 16.69 3.74 45.16
C VAL A 231 16.35 5.22 45.25
N PHE A 232 16.68 5.82 46.37
CA PHE A 232 16.47 7.24 46.63
C PHE A 232 17.62 8.09 46.03
N PRO A 233 17.44 8.86 44.96
CA PRO A 233 18.35 9.93 44.61
C PRO A 233 18.05 11.11 45.55
N LEU A 234 18.81 11.24 46.64
CA LEU A 234 18.76 12.42 47.47
C LEU A 234 19.39 13.60 46.74
N PRO A 235 18.60 14.66 46.42
CA PRO A 235 19.21 15.87 45.85
C PRO A 235 20.18 16.48 46.90
N MET A 236 21.42 16.69 46.49
CA MET A 236 22.50 17.19 47.35
C MET A 236 22.19 18.54 48.00
N ASP A 237 21.27 19.30 47.42
CA ASP A 237 20.84 20.61 47.96
C ASP A 237 20.07 20.52 49.30
N ILE A 238 19.53 19.36 49.65
CA ILE A 238 18.83 19.15 50.94
C ILE A 238 19.83 18.77 52.03
N ILE A 239 20.98 18.18 51.67
CA ILE A 239 21.99 17.72 52.62
C ILE A 239 22.80 18.91 53.16
N GLY A 240 23.01 19.99 52.37
CA GLY A 240 23.74 21.17 52.79
C GLY A 240 23.23 21.83 54.05
N PRO A 241 21.94 22.20 54.16
CA PRO A 241 21.37 22.82 55.34
C PRO A 241 21.33 21.87 56.55
N VAL A 242 21.11 20.56 56.36
CA VAL A 242 21.07 19.56 57.44
C VAL A 242 22.48 19.30 57.98
N MET A 243 23.51 19.21 57.13
CA MET A 243 24.90 19.08 57.58
C MET A 243 25.41 20.37 58.27
N GLY A 244 24.94 21.54 57.84
CA GLY A 244 25.23 22.81 58.51
C GLY A 244 24.59 22.88 59.88
N ALA A 245 23.38 22.40 60.07
CA ALA A 245 22.72 22.33 61.36
C ALA A 245 23.36 21.31 62.32
N LEU A 246 23.74 20.13 61.79
CA LEU A 246 24.47 19.09 62.55
C LEU A 246 25.88 19.55 63.01
N LYS A 247 26.54 20.38 62.23
CA LYS A 247 27.86 20.94 62.61
C LYS A 247 27.78 21.92 63.75
N ASN A 248 26.63 22.56 63.98
CA ASN A 248 26.37 23.44 65.08
C ASN A 248 25.95 22.71 66.40
N PHE A 249 25.73 21.39 66.36
CA PHE A 249 25.41 20.54 67.47
C PHE A 249 26.53 19.62 67.93
N ALA A 250 27.71 19.69 67.28
CA ALA A 250 28.91 18.97 67.76
C ALA A 250 29.49 19.71 68.93
N PRO A 251 29.61 19.12 70.14
CA PRO A 251 30.39 19.75 71.24
C PRO A 251 31.88 19.81 70.85
N GLU A 252 32.48 20.97 71.16
CA GLU A 252 33.94 21.12 71.14
C GLU A 252 34.53 20.17 72.18
N ASP A 253 35.22 19.15 71.76
CA ASP A 253 36.03 18.31 72.57
C ASP A 253 37.41 18.10 71.94
N GLU A 254 38.35 18.72 72.63
CA GLU A 254 39.78 18.38 72.89
C GLU A 254 40.68 17.83 71.75
N ALA A 255 41.69 18.63 71.59
CA ALA A 255 42.88 18.34 70.79
C ALA A 255 43.53 16.98 71.18
N VAL A 256 43.54 16.03 70.29
CA VAL A 256 44.44 14.88 70.33
C VAL A 256 45.47 15.04 69.22
N ALA A 257 46.73 15.09 69.64
CA ALA A 257 47.93 15.27 68.81
C ALA A 257 48.06 14.20 67.70
N PRO A 258 48.67 14.56 66.58
CA PRO A 258 48.75 13.62 65.43
C PRO A 258 49.85 12.56 65.70
N ILE A 259 49.43 11.29 65.63
CA ILE A 259 50.32 10.15 65.51
C ILE A 259 50.87 10.08 64.07
N SER A 260 52.19 10.27 63.97
CA SER A 260 52.88 10.09 62.69
C SER A 260 52.99 8.63 62.30
N VAL A 261 52.40 8.27 61.17
CA VAL A 261 52.57 6.95 60.51
C VAL A 261 53.62 7.10 59.42
N PRO A 262 54.63 6.24 59.35
CA PRO A 262 55.67 6.33 58.33
C PRO A 262 55.19 5.86 56.97
N SER A 263 55.60 6.61 55.95
CA SER A 263 55.30 6.33 54.52
C SER A 263 56.00 5.05 54.04
N PRO A 264 55.33 4.15 53.32
CA PRO A 264 56.04 3.08 52.59
C PRO A 264 56.60 3.59 51.27
N SER A 265 57.86 3.17 51.06
CA SER A 265 58.70 3.43 49.92
C SER A 265 58.18 3.01 48.58
N THR A 266 58.31 3.88 47.61
CA THR A 266 58.14 3.66 46.19
C THR A 266 59.09 2.60 45.63
N THR A 267 58.52 1.62 44.93
CA THR A 267 59.25 0.80 43.94
C THR A 267 58.53 0.88 42.61
N PRO A 268 59.20 1.23 41.53
CA PRO A 268 58.53 1.21 40.20
C PRO A 268 58.63 -0.16 39.57
N SER A 269 57.56 -0.79 39.28
CA SER A 269 57.52 -1.97 38.44
C SER A 269 56.93 -1.60 37.05
N SER A 270 57.85 -1.55 36.12
CA SER A 270 57.63 -1.61 34.68
C SER A 270 57.02 -2.97 34.31
N THR A 271 55.86 -2.96 33.72
CA THR A 271 55.43 -4.07 32.87
C THR A 271 54.81 -3.53 31.57
N ALA A 272 55.55 -3.76 30.53
CA ALA A 272 55.24 -3.50 29.15
C ALA A 272 54.02 -4.33 28.72
N HIS A 273 53.07 -3.66 28.09
CA HIS A 273 51.99 -4.33 27.35
C HIS A 273 52.49 -4.77 25.97
N PRO A 274 52.27 -5.99 25.55
CA PRO A 274 52.65 -6.42 24.21
C PRO A 274 51.63 -5.92 23.17
N ARG A 275 52.14 -5.36 22.10
CA ARG A 275 51.46 -4.92 20.87
C ARG A 275 50.99 -6.18 20.09
N PRO A 276 49.76 -6.22 19.52
CA PRO A 276 49.37 -7.30 18.62
C PRO A 276 50.10 -7.18 17.26
N PRO A 277 50.35 -8.31 16.58
CA PRO A 277 51.13 -8.35 15.35
C PRO A 277 50.38 -7.74 14.16
N GLN A 278 51.05 -6.93 13.39
CA GLN A 278 50.69 -6.50 12.05
C GLN A 278 50.84 -7.69 11.10
N THR A 279 49.73 -8.06 10.44
CA THR A 279 49.73 -9.05 9.37
C THR A 279 50.24 -8.38 8.09
N ALA A 280 51.27 -8.99 7.54
CA ALA A 280 51.97 -8.56 6.34
C ALA A 280 51.08 -8.68 5.08
N ALA A 281 51.23 -7.72 4.19
CA ALA A 281 50.77 -7.76 2.80
C ALA A 281 51.46 -8.90 2.06
N THR A 282 50.69 -9.64 1.29
CA THR A 282 51.18 -10.60 0.28
C THR A 282 50.84 -10.07 -1.12
N PRO A 283 51.73 -10.25 -2.10
CA PRO A 283 51.68 -9.52 -3.38
C PRO A 283 50.71 -10.12 -4.38
N GLN A 284 50.36 -9.24 -5.34
CA GLN A 284 49.73 -9.59 -6.63
C GLN A 284 50.48 -10.74 -7.31
N GLU A 285 49.69 -11.65 -7.83
CA GLU A 285 50.09 -12.57 -8.90
C GLU A 285 49.18 -12.28 -10.09
N ASP A 286 49.80 -11.73 -11.14
CA ASP A 286 49.32 -11.69 -12.51
C ASP A 286 49.21 -13.12 -13.00
N ASP A 287 48.08 -13.48 -13.59
CA ASP A 287 48.09 -14.51 -14.63
C ASP A 287 47.05 -14.15 -15.71
N ASP A 288 47.62 -13.80 -16.86
CA ASP A 288 47.02 -13.89 -18.17
C ASP A 288 46.52 -15.31 -18.45
N HIS A 289 45.43 -15.46 -19.12
CA HIS A 289 45.23 -16.29 -20.31
C HIS A 289 43.74 -16.55 -20.57
N GLU A 290 43.39 -16.21 -21.87
CA GLU A 290 42.31 -16.66 -22.75
C GLU A 290 40.90 -16.14 -22.53
#